data_283e2a22b981a7f9b8e30c99198e43f7
#
_entry.id   283e2a22b981a7f9b8e30c99198e43f7
#
_cell.length_a   1.000
_cell.length_b   1.000
_cell.length_c   1.000
_cell.angle_alpha   90.00
_cell.angle_beta   90.00
_cell.angle_gamma   90.00
#
_symmetry.space_group_name_H-M   'P 1'
#
loop_
_entity.id
_entity.type
_entity.pdbx_description
1 polymer ?
#
loop_
_entity_poly.entity_id
_entity_poly.type
_entity_poly.pdbx_seq_one_letter_code
_entity_poly.pdbx_strand_id
1 'polypeptide(L)'
;MADAEFSVSFAGPLVTFQDAGRPGNMRYGVSASGPMDRLAFDAAHAALGNTAGQTAVEISLGGLMLHCKEGAVTLAITGGDFVVEYAGHKTSSWTILTIRKGDRLAIRAGKAGSWAYLVFAGALQSKTWLDSQSTHSTSGFGGGALQAGQSLMVCEAAIRDDRLGEIPKKDFTHKGPTRVVIGPQDQCFAKNVLERFVSGEFRVTDAYDRMGMRLSGPELALDGALSIPSEPIVRGSVQVSGDGVPTVLLADHQTTGGYPKIATVISCDTDDLVQFRAGQTLRFSPISPQQAVHEARRYLVQKTQYLEQISVARGSLEQRLMRENLIHGCVYDE
;
A
#
# COMPACT_ATOMS: atom_id res chain seq x y z
N MET A 1 -29.52 -7.69 -0.66
CA MET A 1 -28.49 -6.88 0.06
C MET A 1 -28.75 -5.42 -0.33
N ALA A 2 -28.64 -4.48 0.57
CA ALA A 2 -28.87 -3.07 0.28
C ALA A 2 -27.54 -2.42 -0.15
N ASP A 3 -27.62 -1.38 -0.97
CA ASP A 3 -26.46 -0.61 -1.36
C ASP A 3 -26.17 0.48 -0.31
N ALA A 4 -24.93 0.96 -0.26
CA ALA A 4 -24.54 2.11 0.55
C ALA A 4 -23.95 3.20 -0.34
N GLU A 5 -24.37 4.45 -0.08
CA GLU A 5 -23.91 5.62 -0.82
C GLU A 5 -23.16 6.59 0.09
N PHE A 6 -22.01 7.03 -0.38
CA PHE A 6 -21.20 8.06 0.28
C PHE A 6 -20.98 9.26 -0.62
N SER A 7 -20.96 10.45 -0.04
CA SER A 7 -20.40 11.62 -0.73
C SER A 7 -19.00 11.90 -0.21
N VAL A 8 -18.09 12.21 -1.13
CA VAL A 8 -16.72 12.66 -0.83
C VAL A 8 -16.80 14.12 -0.39
N SER A 9 -16.56 14.39 0.89
CA SER A 9 -16.51 15.77 1.41
C SER A 9 -15.13 16.41 1.17
N PHE A 10 -14.09 15.58 1.16
CA PHE A 10 -12.72 16.00 0.89
C PHE A 10 -11.90 14.78 0.41
N ALA A 11 -11.04 14.97 -0.57
CA ALA A 11 -10.01 14.01 -0.97
C ALA A 11 -8.70 14.76 -1.21
N GLY A 12 -7.64 14.32 -0.58
CA GLY A 12 -6.30 14.82 -0.81
C GLY A 12 -5.73 14.37 -2.17
N PRO A 13 -4.56 14.87 -2.58
CA PRO A 13 -3.90 14.40 -3.80
C PRO A 13 -3.59 12.91 -3.70
N LEU A 14 -3.59 12.22 -4.85
CA LEU A 14 -3.33 10.78 -4.97
C LEU A 14 -4.27 9.88 -4.14
N VAL A 15 -5.47 10.34 -3.81
CA VAL A 15 -6.54 9.47 -3.32
C VAL A 15 -7.24 8.87 -4.54
N THR A 16 -7.08 7.56 -4.75
CA THR A 16 -7.45 6.88 -6.00
C THR A 16 -8.11 5.53 -5.76
N PHE A 17 -8.87 5.05 -6.76
CA PHE A 17 -9.32 3.66 -6.76
C PHE A 17 -8.16 2.74 -7.16
N GLN A 18 -7.96 1.66 -6.40
CA GLN A 18 -6.97 0.62 -6.69
C GLN A 18 -7.57 -0.76 -6.46
N ASP A 19 -7.34 -1.66 -7.40
CA ASP A 19 -7.59 -3.10 -7.28
C ASP A 19 -6.26 -3.86 -7.37
N ALA A 20 -6.25 -5.14 -7.72
CA ALA A 20 -5.02 -5.93 -7.88
C ALA A 20 -4.09 -5.41 -9.01
N GLY A 21 -4.53 -4.43 -9.79
CA GLY A 21 -3.81 -3.92 -10.96
C GLY A 21 -4.10 -4.72 -12.23
N ARG A 22 -3.40 -4.35 -13.33
CA ARG A 22 -3.54 -4.95 -14.67
C ARG A 22 -2.25 -5.59 -15.18
N PRO A 23 -1.80 -6.70 -14.57
CA PRO A 23 -0.59 -7.39 -14.99
C PRO A 23 -0.70 -7.90 -16.44
N GLY A 24 0.44 -8.10 -17.10
CA GLY A 24 0.49 -8.65 -18.47
C GLY A 24 0.46 -7.61 -19.59
N ASN A 25 0.16 -6.34 -19.29
CA ASN A 25 0.02 -5.29 -20.31
C ASN A 25 1.29 -4.44 -20.50
N MET A 26 2.35 -4.66 -19.73
CA MET A 26 3.58 -3.87 -19.79
C MET A 26 4.25 -3.87 -21.18
N ARG A 27 4.17 -4.99 -21.92
CA ARG A 27 4.67 -5.08 -23.31
C ARG A 27 3.98 -4.14 -24.29
N TYR A 28 2.82 -3.61 -23.92
CA TYR A 28 2.07 -2.62 -24.72
C TYR A 28 2.24 -1.19 -24.19
N GLY A 29 3.19 -0.96 -23.31
CA GLY A 29 3.45 0.37 -22.72
C GLY A 29 2.51 0.73 -21.57
N VAL A 30 1.74 -0.24 -21.04
CA VAL A 30 0.77 -0.01 -19.97
C VAL A 30 1.31 -0.55 -18.65
N SER A 31 1.50 0.33 -17.66
CA SER A 31 1.91 -0.08 -16.31
C SER A 31 0.83 -0.91 -15.61
N ALA A 32 1.29 -1.81 -14.74
CA ALA A 32 0.39 -2.68 -13.99
C ALA A 32 -0.49 -1.91 -12.98
N SER A 33 -0.02 -0.79 -12.45
CA SER A 33 -0.66 -0.06 -11.35
C SER A 33 -0.91 -0.95 -10.12
N GLY A 34 -2.07 -0.86 -9.49
CA GLY A 34 -2.38 -1.60 -8.26
C GLY A 34 -1.85 -0.90 -7.01
N PRO A 35 -1.98 -1.52 -5.82
CA PRO A 35 -1.68 -0.86 -4.56
C PRO A 35 -0.19 -0.58 -4.38
N MET A 36 0.11 0.54 -3.71
CA MET A 36 1.47 0.88 -3.29
C MET A 36 1.96 -0.09 -2.20
N ASP A 37 1.21 -0.30 -1.14
CA ASP A 37 1.45 -1.31 -0.09
C ASP A 37 0.49 -2.49 -0.31
N ARG A 38 0.99 -3.54 -0.96
CA ARG A 38 0.20 -4.72 -1.32
C ARG A 38 -0.24 -5.51 -0.10
N LEU A 39 0.57 -5.53 0.95
CA LEU A 39 0.21 -6.27 2.15
C LEU A 39 -0.92 -5.59 2.91
N ALA A 40 -0.86 -4.27 3.08
CA ALA A 40 -1.92 -3.51 3.73
C ALA A 40 -3.25 -3.62 2.95
N PHE A 41 -3.19 -3.53 1.62
CA PHE A 41 -4.34 -3.73 0.74
C PHE A 41 -4.97 -5.12 0.91
N ASP A 42 -4.16 -6.19 0.83
CA ASP A 42 -4.63 -7.57 0.99
C ASP A 42 -5.17 -7.85 2.40
N ALA A 43 -4.54 -7.25 3.43
CA ALA A 43 -4.98 -7.37 4.81
C ALA A 43 -6.38 -6.79 5.04
N ALA A 44 -6.70 -5.64 4.43
CA ALA A 44 -8.04 -5.05 4.54
C ALA A 44 -9.12 -5.98 3.95
N HIS A 45 -8.87 -6.56 2.78
CA HIS A 45 -9.78 -7.51 2.15
C HIS A 45 -9.93 -8.79 2.97
N ALA A 46 -8.82 -9.39 3.39
CA ALA A 46 -8.82 -10.60 4.20
C ALA A 46 -9.59 -10.40 5.52
N ALA A 47 -9.33 -9.31 6.23
CA ALA A 47 -9.97 -9.01 7.50
C ALA A 47 -11.48 -8.81 7.38
N LEU A 48 -11.98 -8.31 6.25
CA LEU A 48 -13.42 -8.24 5.94
C LEU A 48 -13.99 -9.56 5.40
N GLY A 49 -13.16 -10.53 5.03
CA GLY A 49 -13.58 -11.74 4.33
C GLY A 49 -14.10 -11.45 2.91
N ASN A 50 -13.55 -10.44 2.27
CA ASN A 50 -13.81 -10.13 0.87
C ASN A 50 -12.99 -11.03 -0.04
N THR A 51 -13.39 -11.12 -1.32
CA THR A 51 -12.55 -11.69 -2.36
C THR A 51 -11.29 -10.85 -2.53
N ALA A 52 -10.13 -11.51 -2.64
CA ALA A 52 -8.85 -10.83 -2.84
C ALA A 52 -8.85 -9.99 -4.12
N GLY A 53 -8.20 -8.83 -4.08
CA GLY A 53 -7.99 -7.98 -5.25
C GLY A 53 -9.18 -7.13 -5.67
N GLN A 54 -10.28 -7.12 -4.91
CA GLN A 54 -11.39 -6.19 -5.17
C GLN A 54 -10.96 -4.72 -5.02
N THR A 55 -11.75 -3.80 -5.53
CA THR A 55 -11.45 -2.38 -5.50
C THR A 55 -11.49 -1.80 -4.09
N ALA A 56 -10.47 -1.03 -3.77
CA ALA A 56 -10.32 -0.21 -2.56
C ALA A 56 -10.11 1.25 -2.92
N VAL A 57 -10.22 2.15 -1.94
CA VAL A 57 -9.67 3.49 -2.03
C VAL A 57 -8.28 3.49 -1.39
N GLU A 58 -7.25 3.78 -2.20
CA GLU A 58 -5.91 4.08 -1.71
C GLU A 58 -5.83 5.54 -1.31
N ILE A 59 -5.32 5.82 -0.11
CA ILE A 59 -5.31 7.14 0.51
C ILE A 59 -3.88 7.56 0.79
N SER A 60 -3.46 8.68 0.23
CA SER A 60 -2.17 9.32 0.51
C SER A 60 -2.22 10.14 1.82
N LEU A 61 -1.08 10.77 2.15
CA LEU A 61 -0.97 11.69 3.30
C LEU A 61 -1.99 12.83 3.30
N GLY A 62 -2.55 13.17 2.14
CA GLY A 62 -3.59 14.21 2.01
C GLY A 62 -4.89 13.86 2.73
N GLY A 63 -5.17 12.57 2.92
CA GLY A 63 -6.35 12.08 3.62
C GLY A 63 -7.65 12.10 2.81
N LEU A 64 -8.72 11.62 3.44
CA LEU A 64 -10.05 11.45 2.86
C LEU A 64 -11.13 11.75 3.90
N MET A 65 -12.20 12.42 3.47
CA MET A 65 -13.42 12.61 4.29
C MET A 65 -14.66 12.18 3.50
N LEU A 66 -15.44 11.29 4.08
CA LEU A 66 -16.69 10.76 3.52
C LEU A 66 -17.86 11.05 4.43
N HIS A 67 -19.04 11.19 3.83
CA HIS A 67 -20.32 11.25 4.51
C HIS A 67 -21.24 10.16 3.96
N CYS A 68 -21.71 9.25 4.79
CA CYS A 68 -22.66 8.22 4.42
C CYS A 68 -24.03 8.83 4.20
N LYS A 69 -24.51 8.83 2.97
CA LYS A 69 -25.80 9.40 2.57
C LYS A 69 -26.94 8.42 2.74
N GLU A 70 -26.68 7.17 2.36
CA GLU A 70 -27.68 6.10 2.42
C GLU A 70 -27.03 4.77 2.81
N GLY A 71 -27.81 3.89 3.45
CA GLY A 71 -27.41 2.53 3.80
C GLY A 71 -26.53 2.43 5.03
N ALA A 72 -25.88 1.29 5.15
CA ALA A 72 -24.89 0.97 6.18
C ALA A 72 -23.92 -0.09 5.64
N VAL A 73 -22.64 0.02 5.98
CA VAL A 73 -21.64 -0.94 5.53
C VAL A 73 -20.50 -1.05 6.55
N THR A 74 -19.99 -2.26 6.73
CA THR A 74 -18.74 -2.48 7.46
C THR A 74 -17.58 -2.23 6.52
N LEU A 75 -16.52 -1.60 7.02
CA LEU A 75 -15.32 -1.26 6.26
C LEU A 75 -14.07 -1.53 7.10
N ALA A 76 -12.95 -1.74 6.40
CA ALA A 76 -11.62 -1.89 6.99
C ALA A 76 -10.72 -0.75 6.55
N ILE A 77 -9.89 -0.27 7.46
CA ILE A 77 -8.85 0.72 7.17
C ILE A 77 -7.51 0.14 7.61
N THR A 78 -6.56 0.02 6.68
CA THR A 78 -5.22 -0.53 6.90
C THR A 78 -4.15 0.42 6.34
N GLY A 79 -2.88 0.05 6.43
CA GLY A 79 -1.75 0.82 5.91
C GLY A 79 -0.99 1.54 7.01
N GLY A 80 -0.42 2.68 6.70
CA GLY A 80 0.38 3.48 7.64
C GLY A 80 -0.36 3.79 8.95
N ASP A 81 0.27 4.54 9.82
CA ASP A 81 -0.36 4.99 11.07
C ASP A 81 -1.22 6.23 10.78
N PHE A 82 -2.45 6.00 10.28
CA PHE A 82 -3.43 7.05 10.00
C PHE A 82 -4.43 7.19 11.16
N VAL A 83 -4.90 8.40 11.37
CA VAL A 83 -5.95 8.74 12.34
C VAL A 83 -7.30 8.59 11.66
N VAL A 84 -8.18 7.81 12.27
CA VAL A 84 -9.54 7.55 11.80
C VAL A 84 -10.53 8.16 12.80
N GLU A 85 -11.36 9.06 12.32
CA GLU A 85 -12.45 9.70 13.11
C GLU A 85 -13.78 9.32 12.48
N TYR A 86 -14.70 8.78 13.27
CA TYR A 86 -16.05 8.40 12.84
C TYR A 86 -17.03 8.47 14.02
N ALA A 87 -18.26 8.92 13.78
CA ALA A 87 -19.33 8.99 14.78
C ALA A 87 -18.89 9.59 16.14
N GLY A 88 -17.97 10.56 16.12
CA GLY A 88 -17.41 11.18 17.34
C GLY A 88 -16.29 10.37 18.03
N HIS A 89 -15.97 9.19 17.52
CA HIS A 89 -14.86 8.35 18.02
C HIS A 89 -13.59 8.56 17.22
N LYS A 90 -12.44 8.36 17.88
CA LYS A 90 -11.13 8.45 17.25
C LYS A 90 -10.36 7.16 17.49
N THR A 91 -9.83 6.59 16.41
CA THR A 91 -8.99 5.39 16.43
C THR A 91 -7.84 5.53 15.41
N SER A 92 -6.98 4.54 15.31
CA SER A 92 -5.96 4.46 14.27
C SER A 92 -6.40 3.56 13.12
N SER A 93 -5.70 3.62 11.98
CA SER A 93 -5.75 2.58 10.95
C SER A 93 -5.48 1.18 11.53
N TRP A 94 -5.69 0.13 10.76
CA TRP A 94 -5.74 -1.27 11.17
C TRP A 94 -6.97 -1.57 12.03
N THR A 95 -8.11 -1.10 11.56
CA THR A 95 -9.40 -1.21 12.26
C THR A 95 -10.52 -1.59 11.29
N ILE A 96 -11.52 -2.28 11.83
CA ILE A 96 -12.79 -2.57 11.16
C ILE A 96 -13.90 -1.89 11.95
N LEU A 97 -14.74 -1.16 11.26
CA LEU A 97 -15.86 -0.43 11.83
C LEU A 97 -17.06 -0.43 10.89
N THR A 98 -18.24 -0.16 11.42
CA THR A 98 -19.46 -0.01 10.62
C THR A 98 -19.88 1.45 10.57
N ILE A 99 -20.11 1.94 9.36
CA ILE A 99 -20.64 3.28 9.07
C ILE A 99 -22.10 3.15 8.66
N ARG A 100 -22.93 4.04 9.14
CA ARG A 100 -24.38 4.09 8.89
C ARG A 100 -24.78 5.43 8.28
N LYS A 101 -25.96 5.48 7.70
CA LYS A 101 -26.55 6.75 7.19
C LYS A 101 -26.42 7.89 8.21
N GLY A 102 -25.89 9.01 7.75
CA GLY A 102 -25.63 10.22 8.53
C GLY A 102 -24.23 10.29 9.14
N ASP A 103 -23.50 9.17 9.24
CA ASP A 103 -22.14 9.16 9.79
C ASP A 103 -21.15 9.85 8.87
N ARG A 104 -20.15 10.44 9.50
CA ARG A 104 -18.98 11.01 8.82
C ARG A 104 -17.75 10.18 9.17
N LEU A 105 -16.94 9.90 8.14
CA LEU A 105 -15.65 9.24 8.27
C LEU A 105 -14.55 10.19 7.82
N ALA A 106 -13.54 10.42 8.66
CA ALA A 106 -12.35 11.16 8.28
C ALA A 106 -11.11 10.28 8.52
N ILE A 107 -10.25 10.19 7.50
CA ILE A 107 -8.99 9.46 7.54
C ILE A 107 -7.90 10.48 7.24
N ARG A 108 -6.99 10.69 8.19
CA ARG A 108 -5.93 11.70 8.09
C ARG A 108 -4.58 11.09 8.40
N ALA A 109 -3.52 11.70 7.88
CA ALA A 109 -2.16 11.29 8.20
C ALA A 109 -1.94 11.31 9.73
N GLY A 110 -1.40 10.23 10.25
CA GLY A 110 -0.97 10.11 11.65
C GLY A 110 0.56 10.23 11.78
N LYS A 111 1.18 9.43 12.63
CA LYS A 111 2.60 9.57 12.98
C LYS A 111 3.55 8.97 11.94
N ALA A 112 3.16 7.92 11.22
CA ALA A 112 4.03 7.18 10.32
C ALA A 112 3.26 6.62 9.10
N GLY A 113 3.99 6.28 8.04
CA GLY A 113 3.43 5.71 6.82
C GLY A 113 2.86 6.76 5.88
N SER A 114 2.85 6.46 4.60
CA SER A 114 2.45 7.37 3.52
C SER A 114 1.15 6.96 2.84
N TRP A 115 0.74 5.69 2.98
CA TRP A 115 -0.40 5.09 2.27
C TRP A 115 -1.30 4.31 3.20
N ALA A 116 -2.60 4.50 3.03
CA ALA A 116 -3.64 3.72 3.69
C ALA A 116 -4.66 3.21 2.67
N TYR A 117 -5.45 2.22 3.06
CA TYR A 117 -6.48 1.60 2.23
C TYR A 117 -7.79 1.60 2.98
N LEU A 118 -8.85 2.02 2.29
CA LEU A 118 -10.23 1.91 2.73
C LEU A 118 -10.93 0.88 1.86
N VAL A 119 -11.37 -0.20 2.46
CA VAL A 119 -12.07 -1.32 1.83
C VAL A 119 -13.45 -1.46 2.45
N PHE A 120 -14.46 -1.73 1.64
CA PHE A 120 -15.84 -1.94 2.07
C PHE A 120 -16.23 -3.41 2.02
N ALA A 121 -17.07 -3.86 2.94
CA ALA A 121 -17.75 -5.16 2.84
C ALA A 121 -18.88 -5.06 1.79
N GLY A 122 -18.49 -5.12 0.52
CA GLY A 122 -19.33 -4.91 -0.66
C GLY A 122 -18.47 -4.50 -1.84
N ALA A 123 -19.08 -4.34 -3.01
CA ALA A 123 -18.39 -4.00 -4.26
C ALA A 123 -18.39 -2.48 -4.49
N LEU A 124 -17.24 -1.84 -4.27
CA LEU A 124 -17.03 -0.43 -4.58
C LEU A 124 -17.03 -0.22 -6.10
N GLN A 125 -17.95 0.63 -6.58
CA GLN A 125 -18.13 0.89 -8.01
C GLN A 125 -17.17 1.97 -8.51
N SER A 126 -16.47 1.68 -9.61
CA SER A 126 -15.66 2.67 -10.32
C SER A 126 -15.50 2.28 -11.81
N LYS A 127 -14.84 3.14 -12.58
CA LYS A 127 -14.58 2.88 -14.00
C LYS A 127 -13.53 1.77 -14.16
N THR A 128 -13.78 0.89 -15.11
CA THR A 128 -12.85 -0.19 -15.49
C THR A 128 -12.11 0.17 -16.77
N TRP A 129 -10.83 -0.13 -16.83
CA TRP A 129 -10.00 -0.04 -18.02
C TRP A 129 -9.03 -1.23 -18.07
N LEU A 130 -9.05 -1.99 -19.17
CA LEU A 130 -8.30 -3.25 -19.33
C LEU A 130 -8.51 -4.20 -18.14
N ASP A 131 -9.79 -4.47 -17.83
CA ASP A 131 -10.25 -5.38 -16.78
C ASP A 131 -9.79 -5.02 -15.37
N SER A 132 -9.34 -3.77 -15.13
CA SER A 132 -8.91 -3.27 -13.83
C SER A 132 -9.49 -1.90 -13.54
N GLN A 133 -9.84 -1.68 -12.27
CA GLN A 133 -10.28 -0.40 -11.73
C GLN A 133 -9.11 0.41 -11.14
N SER A 134 -7.89 -0.15 -11.13
CA SER A 134 -6.70 0.58 -10.66
C SER A 134 -6.46 1.84 -11.49
N THR A 135 -6.30 2.93 -10.79
CA THR A 135 -5.96 4.21 -11.41
C THR A 135 -4.48 4.28 -11.74
N HIS A 136 -4.16 4.61 -12.97
CA HIS A 136 -2.82 5.06 -13.35
C HIS A 136 -2.76 6.57 -13.14
N SER A 137 -1.98 7.03 -12.17
CA SER A 137 -2.01 8.40 -11.65
C SER A 137 -1.77 9.47 -12.72
N THR A 138 -0.84 9.23 -13.62
CA THR A 138 -0.43 10.22 -14.65
C THR A 138 -1.45 10.32 -15.79
N SER A 139 -2.01 9.18 -16.26
CA SER A 139 -2.95 9.18 -17.39
C SER A 139 -4.42 9.30 -16.98
N GLY A 140 -4.73 9.05 -15.68
CA GLY A 140 -6.10 9.04 -15.17
C GLY A 140 -6.95 7.85 -15.62
N PHE A 141 -6.38 6.85 -16.33
CA PHE A 141 -7.09 5.65 -16.72
C PHE A 141 -7.41 4.74 -15.52
N GLY A 142 -8.50 3.99 -15.61
CA GLY A 142 -9.05 3.19 -14.51
C GLY A 142 -10.10 3.98 -13.73
N GLY A 143 -10.23 3.72 -12.43
CA GLY A 143 -11.25 4.31 -11.56
C GLY A 143 -11.15 5.84 -11.40
N GLY A 144 -9.94 6.39 -11.52
CA GLY A 144 -9.65 7.82 -11.40
C GLY A 144 -9.32 8.25 -9.97
N ALA A 145 -8.95 9.52 -9.82
CA ALA A 145 -8.75 10.16 -8.53
C ALA A 145 -10.11 10.60 -7.94
N LEU A 146 -10.26 10.46 -6.63
CA LEU A 146 -11.45 10.94 -5.94
C LEU A 146 -11.45 12.46 -5.87
N GLN A 147 -12.63 13.03 -6.00
CA GLN A 147 -12.84 14.49 -5.93
C GLN A 147 -13.94 14.84 -4.94
N ALA A 148 -13.81 15.99 -4.29
CA ALA A 148 -14.87 16.53 -3.45
C ALA A 148 -16.17 16.71 -4.25
N GLY A 149 -17.31 16.34 -3.67
CA GLY A 149 -18.61 16.31 -4.32
C GLY A 149 -18.95 15.04 -5.08
N GLN A 150 -17.99 14.13 -5.29
CA GLN A 150 -18.24 12.84 -5.95
C GLN A 150 -19.07 11.92 -5.04
N SER A 151 -20.00 11.15 -5.64
CA SER A 151 -20.66 10.02 -4.98
C SER A 151 -19.83 8.74 -5.16
N LEU A 152 -19.74 7.95 -4.09
CA LEU A 152 -19.21 6.58 -4.09
C LEU A 152 -20.35 5.61 -3.81
N MET A 153 -20.52 4.63 -4.68
CA MET A 153 -21.52 3.58 -4.52
C MET A 153 -20.84 2.27 -4.13
N VAL A 154 -21.32 1.67 -3.05
CA VAL A 154 -20.93 0.33 -2.61
C VAL A 154 -22.13 -0.58 -2.81
N CYS A 155 -22.08 -1.40 -3.83
CA CYS A 155 -23.13 -2.40 -4.11
C CYS A 155 -22.97 -3.61 -3.20
N GLU A 156 -24.09 -4.27 -2.93
CA GLU A 156 -24.13 -5.46 -2.07
C GLU A 156 -23.49 -5.22 -0.69
N ALA A 157 -23.69 -3.99 -0.14
CA ALA A 157 -23.15 -3.58 1.14
C ALA A 157 -23.61 -4.52 2.26
N ALA A 158 -22.66 -4.97 3.09
CA ALA A 158 -22.92 -5.89 4.18
C ALA A 158 -22.44 -5.33 5.52
N ILE A 159 -23.20 -5.65 6.57
CA ILE A 159 -22.78 -5.43 7.96
C ILE A 159 -22.13 -6.72 8.46
N ARG A 160 -20.90 -6.59 8.98
CA ARG A 160 -20.08 -7.68 9.48
C ARG A 160 -19.70 -7.44 10.94
N ASP A 161 -20.70 -7.53 11.82
CA ASP A 161 -20.50 -7.29 13.26
C ASP A 161 -19.55 -8.30 13.91
N ASP A 162 -19.45 -9.49 13.33
CA ASP A 162 -18.53 -10.56 13.71
C ASP A 162 -17.04 -10.26 13.41
N ARG A 163 -16.75 -9.16 12.74
CA ARG A 163 -15.38 -8.78 12.33
C ARG A 163 -14.88 -7.46 12.93
N LEU A 164 -15.73 -6.72 13.64
CA LEU A 164 -15.41 -5.39 14.17
C LEU A 164 -14.20 -5.39 15.12
N GLY A 165 -13.46 -4.31 15.10
CA GLY A 165 -12.36 -4.01 16.02
C GLY A 165 -11.00 -3.94 15.35
N GLU A 166 -9.93 -4.02 16.12
CA GLU A 166 -8.56 -3.85 15.66
C GLU A 166 -8.11 -5.02 14.78
N ILE A 167 -7.44 -4.75 13.67
CA ILE A 167 -6.77 -5.74 12.83
C ILE A 167 -5.35 -5.90 13.38
N PRO A 168 -4.91 -7.11 13.79
CA PRO A 168 -3.54 -7.35 14.23
C PRO A 168 -2.55 -6.93 13.16
N LYS A 169 -1.58 -6.09 13.51
CA LYS A 169 -0.51 -5.71 12.57
C LYS A 169 0.44 -6.89 12.36
N LYS A 170 1.06 -6.95 11.18
CA LYS A 170 2.11 -7.94 10.89
C LYS A 170 3.30 -7.77 11.82
N ASP A 171 3.94 -8.85 12.22
CA ASP A 171 5.15 -8.87 13.03
C ASP A 171 6.42 -9.33 12.26
N PHE A 172 6.27 -9.68 10.99
CA PHE A 172 7.33 -10.21 10.12
C PHE A 172 7.98 -9.15 9.20
N THR A 173 7.95 -7.88 9.61
CA THR A 173 8.60 -6.78 8.88
C THR A 173 10.12 -6.88 8.98
N HIS A 174 10.82 -6.65 7.87
CA HIS A 174 12.27 -6.48 7.88
C HIS A 174 12.65 -5.14 8.53
N LYS A 175 13.36 -5.20 9.66
CA LYS A 175 13.75 -4.00 10.44
C LYS A 175 15.14 -3.45 10.11
N GLY A 176 15.71 -3.86 8.99
CA GLY A 176 17.04 -3.45 8.54
C GLY A 176 17.03 -2.50 7.36
N PRO A 177 18.19 -2.25 6.76
CA PRO A 177 18.29 -1.54 5.49
C PRO A 177 17.50 -2.21 4.39
N THR A 178 16.97 -1.43 3.44
CA THR A 178 16.22 -1.95 2.28
C THR A 178 17.11 -2.88 1.45
N ARG A 179 16.71 -4.14 1.29
CA ARG A 179 17.49 -5.15 0.58
C ARG A 179 17.35 -4.98 -0.92
N VAL A 180 18.49 -5.09 -1.61
CA VAL A 180 18.56 -4.91 -3.06
C VAL A 180 19.41 -6.00 -3.71
N VAL A 181 19.11 -6.31 -4.97
CA VAL A 181 20.00 -7.03 -5.86
C VAL A 181 20.69 -5.99 -6.74
N ILE A 182 22.03 -5.99 -6.78
CA ILE A 182 22.84 -5.08 -7.60
C ILE A 182 22.61 -5.41 -9.09
N GLY A 183 22.58 -4.41 -9.93
CA GLY A 183 22.35 -4.52 -11.37
C GLY A 183 20.88 -4.29 -11.78
N PRO A 184 20.53 -4.49 -13.06
CA PRO A 184 21.32 -5.18 -14.10
C PRO A 184 22.33 -4.31 -14.90
N GLN A 185 22.45 -3.00 -14.62
CA GLN A 185 23.40 -2.14 -15.32
C GLN A 185 24.49 -1.57 -14.37
N ASP A 186 24.95 -2.37 -13.44
CA ASP A 186 26.03 -2.01 -12.51
C ASP A 186 27.35 -1.67 -13.24
N GLN A 187 27.57 -2.21 -14.44
CA GLN A 187 28.72 -1.85 -15.30
C GLN A 187 28.69 -0.37 -15.78
N CYS A 188 27.58 0.35 -15.65
CA CYS A 188 27.49 1.78 -15.95
C CYS A 188 28.01 2.66 -14.80
N PHE A 189 28.48 2.06 -13.71
CA PHE A 189 28.91 2.76 -12.51
C PHE A 189 30.33 2.32 -12.13
N ALA A 190 31.20 3.28 -11.83
CA ALA A 190 32.51 2.96 -11.30
C ALA A 190 32.40 2.24 -9.92
N LYS A 191 33.37 1.41 -9.59
CA LYS A 191 33.37 0.61 -8.36
C LYS A 191 33.15 1.44 -7.09
N ASN A 192 33.80 2.61 -7.01
CA ASN A 192 33.64 3.53 -5.88
C ASN A 192 32.22 4.16 -5.78
N VAL A 193 31.47 4.21 -6.89
CA VAL A 193 30.07 4.65 -6.89
C VAL A 193 29.17 3.54 -6.33
N LEU A 194 29.40 2.29 -6.71
CA LEU A 194 28.71 1.14 -6.11
C LEU A 194 28.98 1.03 -4.61
N GLU A 195 30.23 1.26 -4.17
CA GLU A 195 30.58 1.32 -2.76
C GLU A 195 29.84 2.44 -2.03
N ARG A 196 29.75 3.64 -2.63
CA ARG A 196 28.95 4.76 -2.08
C ARG A 196 27.46 4.47 -2.02
N PHE A 197 26.90 3.78 -3.01
CA PHE A 197 25.50 3.36 -3.00
C PHE A 197 25.20 2.42 -1.81
N VAL A 198 26.07 1.48 -1.53
CA VAL A 198 25.90 0.49 -0.46
C VAL A 198 26.16 1.07 0.92
N SER A 199 27.17 1.93 1.07
CA SER A 199 27.55 2.52 2.35
C SER A 199 26.80 3.82 2.68
N GLY A 200 26.18 4.43 1.68
CA GLY A 200 25.52 5.73 1.78
C GLY A 200 24.19 5.69 2.51
N GLU A 201 23.82 6.84 3.03
CA GLU A 201 22.49 7.12 3.55
C GLU A 201 21.74 8.00 2.56
N PHE A 202 20.52 7.62 2.23
CA PHE A 202 19.68 8.36 1.30
C PHE A 202 18.44 8.88 2.03
N ARG A 203 17.97 10.05 1.62
CA ARG A 203 16.79 10.70 2.19
C ARG A 203 15.70 10.78 1.13
N VAL A 204 14.49 10.39 1.50
CA VAL A 204 13.30 10.54 0.64
C VAL A 204 13.01 12.02 0.43
N THR A 205 12.86 12.44 -0.81
CA THR A 205 12.53 13.84 -1.17
C THR A 205 11.01 14.03 -1.29
N ASP A 206 10.57 15.29 -1.48
CA ASP A 206 9.15 15.58 -1.76
C ASP A 206 8.71 15.11 -3.17
N ALA A 207 9.64 14.80 -4.06
CA ALA A 207 9.38 14.18 -5.36
C ALA A 207 9.13 12.69 -5.18
N TYR A 208 7.99 12.39 -4.57
CA TYR A 208 7.54 11.06 -4.25
C TYR A 208 6.05 10.92 -4.59
N ASP A 209 5.75 10.03 -5.51
CA ASP A 209 4.40 9.68 -5.95
C ASP A 209 4.31 8.18 -6.32
N ARG A 210 3.27 7.80 -7.04
CA ARG A 210 3.06 6.41 -7.49
C ARG A 210 4.01 5.97 -8.61
N MET A 211 4.63 6.91 -9.32
CA MET A 211 5.65 6.62 -10.36
C MET A 211 6.97 6.21 -9.73
N GLY A 212 7.41 6.95 -8.69
CA GLY A 212 8.69 6.72 -8.06
C GLY A 212 8.95 7.57 -6.82
N MET A 213 9.97 7.15 -6.10
CA MET A 213 10.50 7.80 -4.91
C MET A 213 11.90 8.33 -5.24
N ARG A 214 12.04 9.65 -5.44
CA ARG A 214 13.32 10.30 -5.67
C ARG A 214 14.06 10.45 -4.34
N LEU A 215 15.35 10.12 -4.35
CA LEU A 215 16.18 10.13 -3.15
C LEU A 215 17.26 11.19 -3.29
N SER A 216 17.57 11.87 -2.20
CA SER A 216 18.78 12.71 -2.06
C SER A 216 19.81 11.97 -1.22
N GLY A 217 21.10 12.15 -1.52
CA GLY A 217 22.18 11.45 -0.84
C GLY A 217 23.50 11.57 -1.60
N PRO A 218 24.41 10.62 -1.43
CA PRO A 218 25.64 10.58 -2.21
C PRO A 218 25.36 10.58 -3.70
N GLU A 219 26.10 11.39 -4.46
CA GLU A 219 26.01 11.40 -5.91
C GLU A 219 26.48 10.07 -6.50
N LEU A 220 25.67 9.51 -7.39
CA LEU A 220 25.92 8.24 -8.08
C LEU A 220 26.23 8.52 -9.57
N ALA A 221 27.34 9.22 -9.81
CA ALA A 221 27.74 9.60 -11.15
C ALA A 221 27.87 8.39 -12.08
N LEU A 222 27.34 8.51 -13.30
CA LEU A 222 27.45 7.48 -14.34
C LEU A 222 28.85 7.49 -14.93
N ASP A 223 29.37 6.30 -15.26
CA ASP A 223 30.63 6.11 -15.97
C ASP A 223 30.35 6.02 -17.48
N GLY A 224 30.59 7.11 -18.19
CA GLY A 224 30.38 7.20 -19.63
C GLY A 224 29.06 7.84 -20.02
N ALA A 225 28.25 7.16 -20.85
CA ALA A 225 27.02 7.72 -21.40
C ALA A 225 25.94 7.96 -20.32
N LEU A 226 25.30 9.13 -20.36
CA LEU A 226 24.25 9.52 -19.41
C LEU A 226 22.92 8.77 -19.63
N SER A 227 22.83 7.94 -20.66
CA SER A 227 21.66 7.12 -20.98
C SER A 227 22.08 5.82 -21.67
N ILE A 228 21.22 4.84 -21.56
CA ILE A 228 21.31 3.54 -22.24
C ILE A 228 20.15 3.38 -23.22
N PRO A 229 20.19 2.43 -24.17
CA PRO A 229 19.01 2.04 -24.92
C PRO A 229 17.86 1.71 -23.95
N SER A 230 16.63 2.11 -24.32
CA SER A 230 15.46 1.85 -23.47
C SER A 230 15.25 0.35 -23.26
N GLU A 231 15.21 -0.07 -22.01
CA GLU A 231 15.00 -1.45 -21.59
C GLU A 231 13.78 -1.61 -20.71
N PRO A 232 13.20 -2.83 -20.60
CA PRO A 232 12.12 -3.10 -19.65
C PRO A 232 12.52 -2.77 -18.22
N ILE A 233 11.54 -2.25 -17.47
CA ILE A 233 11.70 -1.86 -16.07
C ILE A 233 10.76 -2.69 -15.23
N VAL A 234 11.12 -2.92 -13.99
CA VAL A 234 10.28 -3.56 -12.98
C VAL A 234 10.10 -2.64 -11.77
N ARG A 235 9.01 -2.80 -11.06
CA ARG A 235 8.80 -2.13 -9.77
C ARG A 235 9.93 -2.49 -8.81
N GLY A 236 10.46 -1.49 -8.11
CA GLY A 236 11.62 -1.62 -7.22
C GLY A 236 12.96 -1.32 -7.91
N SER A 237 13.01 -1.14 -9.25
CA SER A 237 14.24 -0.70 -9.91
C SER A 237 14.73 0.63 -9.33
N VAL A 238 16.00 0.70 -8.94
CA VAL A 238 16.68 1.92 -8.51
C VAL A 238 17.39 2.50 -9.72
N GLN A 239 16.75 3.43 -10.37
CA GLN A 239 17.22 4.08 -11.58
C GLN A 239 18.01 5.34 -11.24
N VAL A 240 19.14 5.57 -11.91
CA VAL A 240 19.97 6.75 -11.71
C VAL A 240 19.92 7.61 -12.94
N SER A 241 19.41 8.83 -12.79
CA SER A 241 19.37 9.84 -13.87
C SER A 241 20.75 10.47 -14.10
N GLY A 242 20.91 11.18 -15.22
CA GLY A 242 22.19 11.76 -15.61
C GLY A 242 22.80 12.75 -14.60
N ASP A 243 22.00 13.25 -13.66
CA ASP A 243 22.44 14.08 -12.53
C ASP A 243 22.93 13.27 -11.30
N GLY A 244 23.06 11.96 -11.44
CA GLY A 244 23.54 11.07 -10.37
C GLY A 244 22.52 10.82 -9.23
N VAL A 245 21.26 11.18 -9.42
CA VAL A 245 20.22 11.07 -8.39
C VAL A 245 19.42 9.77 -8.54
N PRO A 246 19.39 8.89 -7.52
CA PRO A 246 18.62 7.66 -7.58
C PRO A 246 17.12 7.89 -7.37
N THR A 247 16.33 7.14 -8.13
CA THR A 247 14.86 7.07 -8.00
C THR A 247 14.43 5.61 -7.93
N VAL A 248 13.74 5.23 -6.88
CA VAL A 248 13.12 3.90 -6.78
C VAL A 248 11.79 3.91 -7.51
N LEU A 249 11.63 3.07 -8.53
CA LEU A 249 10.41 3.00 -9.35
C LEU A 249 9.31 2.19 -8.65
N LEU A 250 8.07 2.69 -8.69
CA LEU A 250 6.97 2.19 -7.88
C LEU A 250 5.78 1.69 -8.74
N ALA A 251 4.55 1.72 -8.22
CA ALA A 251 3.41 1.01 -8.80
C ALA A 251 3.03 1.47 -10.22
N ASP A 252 3.14 2.77 -10.51
CA ASP A 252 2.78 3.36 -11.82
C ASP A 252 4.00 3.66 -12.71
N HIS A 253 5.16 3.05 -12.40
CA HIS A 253 6.39 3.28 -13.16
C HIS A 253 6.18 3.06 -14.67
N GLN A 254 6.97 3.74 -15.50
CA GLN A 254 7.01 3.51 -16.93
C GLN A 254 7.44 2.07 -17.25
N THR A 255 7.02 1.56 -18.40
CA THR A 255 7.29 0.15 -18.80
C THR A 255 8.70 -0.05 -19.34
N THR A 256 9.29 0.99 -19.90
CA THR A 256 10.68 1.02 -20.40
C THR A 256 11.35 2.31 -19.97
N GLY A 257 12.68 2.30 -19.87
CA GLY A 257 13.46 3.50 -19.55
C GLY A 257 14.89 3.41 -20.00
N GLY A 258 15.48 4.56 -20.25
CA GLY A 258 16.82 4.73 -20.78
C GLY A 258 17.86 5.17 -19.73
N TYR A 259 17.53 5.17 -18.45
CA TYR A 259 18.52 5.42 -17.40
C TYR A 259 18.99 4.10 -16.76
N PRO A 260 20.30 3.97 -16.46
CA PRO A 260 20.83 2.78 -15.84
C PRO A 260 20.18 2.47 -14.49
N LYS A 261 19.97 1.19 -14.24
CA LYS A 261 19.47 0.65 -12.96
C LYS A 261 20.66 0.10 -12.17
N ILE A 262 21.02 0.80 -11.08
CA ILE A 262 22.14 0.41 -10.20
C ILE A 262 21.79 -0.83 -9.37
N ALA A 263 20.51 -0.97 -8.99
CA ALA A 263 20.02 -2.07 -8.18
C ALA A 263 18.51 -2.26 -8.40
N THR A 264 17.97 -3.34 -7.83
CA THR A 264 16.52 -3.57 -7.73
C THR A 264 16.17 -3.95 -6.30
N VAL A 265 15.25 -3.22 -5.67
CA VAL A 265 14.69 -3.57 -4.36
C VAL A 265 13.94 -4.88 -4.47
N ILE A 266 14.18 -5.81 -3.54
CA ILE A 266 13.46 -7.09 -3.53
C ILE A 266 11.97 -6.90 -3.25
N SER A 267 11.13 -7.71 -3.86
CA SER A 267 9.68 -7.50 -3.89
C SER A 267 9.02 -7.44 -2.50
N CYS A 268 9.56 -8.17 -1.53
CA CYS A 268 9.06 -8.20 -0.15
C CYS A 268 9.42 -6.96 0.69
N ASP A 269 10.37 -6.13 0.23
CA ASP A 269 10.74 -4.88 0.92
C ASP A 269 10.00 -3.67 0.34
N THR A 270 9.36 -3.81 -0.82
CA THR A 270 8.68 -2.68 -1.48
C THR A 270 7.48 -2.16 -0.69
N ASP A 271 6.75 -3.03 0.02
CA ASP A 271 5.57 -2.64 0.78
C ASP A 271 5.94 -1.78 2.01
N ASP A 272 7.08 -2.06 2.66
CA ASP A 272 7.61 -1.24 3.75
C ASP A 272 8.27 0.04 3.21
N LEU A 273 8.98 -0.04 2.08
CA LEU A 273 9.64 1.10 1.46
C LEU A 273 8.65 2.22 1.09
N VAL A 274 7.49 1.88 0.53
CA VAL A 274 6.50 2.89 0.14
C VAL A 274 5.86 3.60 1.33
N GLN A 275 6.04 3.11 2.54
CA GLN A 275 5.55 3.77 3.74
C GLN A 275 6.50 4.86 4.28
N PHE A 276 7.71 4.99 3.72
CA PHE A 276 8.60 6.11 4.08
C PHE A 276 7.97 7.45 3.68
N ARG A 277 8.26 8.48 4.46
CA ARG A 277 7.85 9.87 4.22
C ARG A 277 9.01 10.72 3.73
N ALA A 278 8.71 11.80 3.05
CA ALA A 278 9.70 12.83 2.74
C ALA A 278 10.48 13.25 4.01
N GLY A 279 11.79 13.38 3.86
CA GLY A 279 12.71 13.69 4.97
C GLY A 279 13.21 12.46 5.75
N GLN A 280 12.58 11.31 5.66
CA GLN A 280 13.10 10.09 6.29
C GLN A 280 14.27 9.50 5.51
N THR A 281 15.17 8.85 6.23
CA THR A 281 16.39 8.27 5.67
C THR A 281 16.25 6.75 5.52
N LEU A 282 16.90 6.23 4.49
CA LEU A 282 17.02 4.79 4.23
C LEU A 282 18.44 4.46 3.78
N ARG A 283 18.79 3.19 3.90
CA ARG A 283 20.04 2.61 3.40
C ARG A 283 19.74 1.37 2.60
N PHE A 284 20.59 1.05 1.64
CA PHE A 284 20.47 -0.15 0.86
C PHE A 284 21.46 -1.22 1.35
N SER A 285 21.01 -2.47 1.35
CA SER A 285 21.84 -3.64 1.69
C SER A 285 21.82 -4.61 0.53
N PRO A 286 22.95 -4.84 -0.15
CA PRO A 286 23.02 -5.77 -1.26
C PRO A 286 22.92 -7.21 -0.76
N ILE A 287 22.13 -8.01 -1.47
CA ILE A 287 22.03 -9.45 -1.29
C ILE A 287 22.15 -10.15 -2.64
N SER A 288 22.52 -11.44 -2.63
CA SER A 288 22.58 -12.21 -3.87
C SER A 288 21.17 -12.49 -4.44
N PRO A 289 21.04 -12.74 -5.76
CA PRO A 289 19.76 -13.14 -6.35
C PRO A 289 19.16 -14.39 -5.69
N GLN A 290 19.97 -15.34 -5.28
CA GLN A 290 19.54 -16.56 -4.58
C GLN A 290 18.95 -16.24 -3.21
N GLN A 291 19.60 -15.35 -2.45
CA GLN A 291 19.07 -14.84 -1.18
C GLN A 291 17.76 -14.08 -1.39
N ALA A 292 17.67 -13.23 -2.42
CA ALA A 292 16.44 -12.51 -2.74
C ALA A 292 15.25 -13.44 -3.02
N VAL A 293 15.47 -14.51 -3.77
CA VAL A 293 14.46 -15.55 -4.02
C VAL A 293 14.05 -16.25 -2.72
N HIS A 294 15.01 -16.59 -1.87
CA HIS A 294 14.73 -17.22 -0.58
C HIS A 294 13.88 -16.31 0.31
N GLU A 295 14.27 -15.04 0.45
CA GLU A 295 13.53 -14.05 1.25
C GLU A 295 12.11 -13.80 0.72
N ALA A 296 11.95 -13.69 -0.61
CA ALA A 296 10.63 -13.52 -1.21
C ALA A 296 9.71 -14.72 -0.96
N ARG A 297 10.24 -15.95 -1.04
CA ARG A 297 9.47 -17.18 -0.71
C ARG A 297 9.08 -17.23 0.77
N ARG A 298 10.01 -16.92 1.66
CA ARG A 298 9.76 -16.85 3.10
C ARG A 298 8.67 -15.84 3.41
N TYR A 299 8.77 -14.65 2.85
CA TYR A 299 7.77 -13.59 3.02
C TYR A 299 6.39 -14.03 2.51
N LEU A 300 6.31 -14.71 1.36
CA LEU A 300 5.05 -15.19 0.81
C LEU A 300 4.35 -16.17 1.78
N VAL A 301 5.10 -17.09 2.38
CA VAL A 301 4.56 -18.02 3.39
C VAL A 301 4.03 -17.26 4.61
N GLN A 302 4.81 -16.33 5.15
CA GLN A 302 4.41 -15.52 6.30
C GLN A 302 3.19 -14.63 5.99
N LYS A 303 3.16 -14.02 4.80
CA LYS A 303 2.01 -13.24 4.32
C LYS A 303 0.75 -14.09 4.23
N THR A 304 0.84 -15.28 3.64
CA THR A 304 -0.31 -16.19 3.50
C THR A 304 -0.85 -16.58 4.88
N GLN A 305 0.01 -17.02 5.79
CA GLN A 305 -0.38 -17.37 7.16
C GLN A 305 -1.05 -16.19 7.91
N TYR A 306 -0.47 -14.99 7.78
CA TYR A 306 -1.03 -13.80 8.39
C TYR A 306 -2.43 -13.47 7.81
N LEU A 307 -2.59 -13.49 6.49
CA LEU A 307 -3.88 -13.22 5.84
C LEU A 307 -4.94 -14.27 6.22
N GLU A 308 -4.58 -15.54 6.31
CA GLU A 308 -5.45 -16.61 6.81
C GLU A 308 -5.89 -16.36 8.26
N GLN A 309 -4.99 -15.99 9.14
CA GLN A 309 -5.29 -15.68 10.54
C GLN A 309 -6.29 -14.54 10.70
N ILE A 310 -6.09 -13.44 9.97
CA ILE A 310 -6.98 -12.27 10.08
C ILE A 310 -8.29 -12.43 9.30
N SER A 311 -8.38 -13.41 8.39
CA SER A 311 -9.60 -13.71 7.63
C SER A 311 -10.67 -14.40 8.47
N VAL A 312 -10.30 -14.98 9.60
CA VAL A 312 -11.22 -15.68 10.49
C VAL A 312 -12.13 -14.68 11.19
N ALA A 313 -13.45 -14.91 11.12
CA ALA A 313 -14.43 -14.10 11.86
C ALA A 313 -14.21 -14.21 13.35
N ARG A 314 -14.21 -13.08 14.04
CA ARG A 314 -13.95 -13.03 15.50
C ARG A 314 -15.14 -13.45 16.35
N GLY A 315 -16.33 -13.53 15.73
CA GLY A 315 -17.60 -13.72 16.39
C GLY A 315 -18.21 -12.41 16.92
N SER A 316 -19.48 -12.47 17.32
CA SER A 316 -20.16 -11.32 17.94
C SER A 316 -19.46 -10.90 19.25
N LEU A 317 -19.77 -9.69 19.73
CA LEU A 317 -19.25 -9.23 21.04
C LEU A 317 -19.55 -10.24 22.15
N GLU A 318 -20.76 -10.78 22.18
CA GLU A 318 -21.17 -11.81 23.16
C GLU A 318 -20.33 -13.07 23.03
N GLN A 319 -20.12 -13.57 21.80
CA GLN A 319 -19.28 -14.75 21.57
C GLN A 319 -17.82 -14.51 21.97
N ARG A 320 -17.30 -13.30 21.75
CA ARG A 320 -15.94 -12.91 22.20
C ARG A 320 -15.84 -12.85 23.71
N LEU A 321 -16.81 -12.20 24.37
CA LEU A 321 -16.87 -12.13 25.83
C LEU A 321 -16.95 -13.52 26.47
N MET A 322 -17.70 -14.45 25.86
CA MET A 322 -17.77 -15.84 26.31
C MET A 322 -16.44 -16.61 26.16
N ARG A 323 -15.66 -16.31 25.09
CA ARG A 323 -14.36 -16.95 24.85
C ARG A 323 -13.25 -16.43 25.75
N GLU A 324 -13.26 -15.14 26.04
CA GLU A 324 -12.21 -14.49 26.84
C GLU A 324 -12.37 -14.69 28.35
N ASN A 325 -13.45 -15.36 28.79
CA ASN A 325 -13.74 -15.68 30.20
C ASN A 325 -13.35 -14.52 31.13
N LEU A 326 -13.92 -13.35 30.90
CA LEU A 326 -13.64 -12.12 31.68
C LEU A 326 -14.12 -12.19 33.11
N ILE A 327 -14.87 -13.25 33.48
CA ILE A 327 -15.27 -13.56 34.83
C ILE A 327 -14.29 -14.64 35.28
N HIS A 328 -13.22 -14.27 35.98
CA HIS A 328 -12.47 -15.19 36.81
C HIS A 328 -13.46 -15.78 37.81
N GLY A 329 -13.64 -17.09 37.74
CA GLY A 329 -14.67 -17.79 38.48
C GLY A 329 -14.70 -17.36 39.94
N CYS A 330 -15.90 -17.17 40.50
CA CYS A 330 -16.08 -17.06 41.93
C CYS A 330 -15.44 -18.28 42.55
N VAL A 331 -14.36 -18.09 43.29
CA VAL A 331 -13.86 -19.10 44.20
C VAL A 331 -14.89 -19.18 45.30
N TYR A 332 -15.67 -20.25 45.33
CA TYR A 332 -16.43 -20.60 46.51
C TYR A 332 -15.42 -21.26 47.47
N ASP A 333 -14.96 -20.51 48.48
CA ASP A 333 -14.34 -21.08 49.64
C ASP A 333 -15.45 -21.84 50.44
N GLU A 334 -15.32 -23.16 50.54
CA GLU A 334 -16.04 -23.97 51.49
C GLU A 334 -15.37 -23.89 52.89
#